data_f70c0e10a8ac1a73e4e4a8847db0d960
#
_entry.id   f70c0e10a8ac1a73e4e4a8847db0d960
#
_cell.length_a   1.000
_cell.length_b   1.000
_cell.length_c   1.000
_cell.angle_alpha   90.00
_cell.angle_beta   90.00
_cell.angle_gamma   90.00
#
_symmetry.space_group_name_H-M   'P 1'
#
loop_
_entity.id
_entity.type
_entity.pdbx_description
1 polymer ?
#
loop_
_entity_poly.entity_id
_entity_poly.type
_entity_poly.pdbx_seq_one_letter_code
_entity_poly.pdbx_strand_id
1 'polypeptide(L)'
;MQRRGDAALYRPAGVNDTTLHGSRVAIVGAGVIAEAMLSGLLGRGLVEASAVVCSHPREERRRELSERHGVTAVAANAEAAAGADIILLAVKPQMLKAVMPELKPQMRSGQLVISVIAGAGTHALAEGLDHPALVRCMPNTPAQIGQGVTVWFATPSVDATGRAQTRTILSALGREFEVHDERQVAMATAVSGSGPTYIFLFIEALTDAAVHLGFPRHVARELVLDTMQGSAAFALASGRHVAELRDMVTSPGGTSAAAMYELERGRLRTVVSDAVWAAFERTLGIEAALEGRPPDPSARPR
;
A
#
# COMPACT_ATOMS: atom_id res chain seq x y z
N MET A 1 -12.37 5.41 29.76
CA MET A 1 -11.84 4.93 28.47
C MET A 1 -11.08 6.11 27.83
N GLN A 2 -9.85 6.35 28.30
CA GLN A 2 -8.99 7.44 27.82
C GLN A 2 -8.43 7.06 26.44
N ARG A 3 -8.53 7.99 25.48
CA ARG A 3 -7.95 7.87 24.14
C ARG A 3 -6.45 7.63 24.30
N ARG A 4 -5.95 6.47 23.83
CA ARG A 4 -4.50 6.24 23.66
C ARG A 4 -3.99 7.34 22.74
N GLY A 5 -2.95 8.04 23.20
CA GLY A 5 -2.42 9.25 22.60
C GLY A 5 -2.07 9.09 21.12
N ASP A 6 -2.16 10.21 20.43
CA ASP A 6 -1.75 10.40 19.05
C ASP A 6 -0.35 9.82 18.82
N ALA A 7 -0.29 8.65 18.20
CA ALA A 7 0.93 8.20 17.60
C ALA A 7 1.30 9.26 16.55
N ALA A 8 2.36 10.00 16.81
CA ALA A 8 2.83 11.06 15.92
C ALA A 8 2.92 10.47 14.51
N LEU A 9 2.07 10.96 13.61
CA LEU A 9 2.06 10.57 12.21
C LEU A 9 3.49 10.79 11.69
N TYR A 10 4.06 9.75 11.07
CA TYR A 10 5.35 9.86 10.42
C TYR A 10 5.30 11.02 9.42
N ARG A 11 6.11 12.05 9.65
CA ARG A 11 6.35 13.13 8.70
C ARG A 11 7.72 12.93 8.09
N PRO A 12 7.82 12.55 6.81
CA PRO A 12 9.11 12.53 6.13
C PRO A 12 9.70 13.94 6.11
N ALA A 13 10.99 14.07 6.40
CA ALA A 13 11.71 15.32 6.25
C ALA A 13 11.71 15.73 4.76
N GLY A 14 11.31 16.98 4.45
CA GLY A 14 11.38 17.55 3.10
C GLY A 14 10.13 17.43 2.22
N VAL A 15 8.98 17.02 2.76
CA VAL A 15 7.70 17.11 2.02
C VAL A 15 7.23 18.57 2.02
N ASN A 16 7.18 19.16 0.84
CA ASN A 16 6.64 20.50 0.65
C ASN A 16 5.12 20.39 0.46
N ASP A 17 4.35 20.68 1.49
CA ASP A 17 2.89 20.53 1.52
C ASP A 17 2.17 21.42 0.46
N THR A 18 2.89 22.33 -0.19
CA THR A 18 2.30 23.24 -1.21
C THR A 18 2.28 22.66 -2.62
N THR A 19 2.86 21.51 -2.88
CA THR A 19 3.00 20.95 -4.25
C THR A 19 1.68 20.54 -4.91
N LEU A 20 0.59 20.36 -4.14
CA LEU A 20 -0.74 20.00 -4.65
C LEU A 20 -1.73 21.15 -4.66
N HIS A 21 -1.34 22.36 -4.19
CA HIS A 21 -2.24 23.51 -4.16
C HIS A 21 -2.72 23.89 -5.57
N GLY A 22 -4.03 23.97 -5.72
CA GLY A 22 -4.68 24.27 -7.00
C GLY A 22 -4.81 23.08 -7.96
N SER A 23 -4.24 21.92 -7.63
CA SER A 23 -4.39 20.71 -8.46
C SER A 23 -5.78 20.09 -8.30
N ARG A 24 -6.38 19.68 -9.41
CA ARG A 24 -7.60 18.88 -9.47
C ARG A 24 -7.23 17.41 -9.46
N VAL A 25 -7.78 16.64 -8.53
CA VAL A 25 -7.47 15.22 -8.34
C VAL A 25 -8.68 14.36 -8.70
N ALA A 26 -8.50 13.44 -9.65
CA ALA A 26 -9.48 12.40 -9.93
C ALA A 26 -9.09 11.10 -9.21
N ILE A 27 -10.04 10.45 -8.57
CA ILE A 27 -9.86 9.11 -7.99
C ILE A 27 -10.76 8.13 -8.75
N VAL A 28 -10.15 7.32 -9.61
CA VAL A 28 -10.86 6.35 -10.44
C VAL A 28 -10.87 4.99 -9.74
N GLY A 29 -12.06 4.57 -9.28
CA GLY A 29 -12.24 3.36 -8.51
C GLY A 29 -12.06 3.56 -7.01
N ALA A 30 -12.99 4.29 -6.37
CA ALA A 30 -12.91 4.66 -4.95
C ALA A 30 -13.21 3.49 -3.98
N GLY A 31 -12.35 2.47 -4.00
CA GLY A 31 -12.31 1.35 -3.04
C GLY A 31 -11.57 1.73 -1.74
N VAL A 32 -11.22 0.70 -0.92
CA VAL A 32 -10.62 0.88 0.42
C VAL A 32 -9.29 1.66 0.37
N ILE A 33 -8.37 1.31 -0.54
CA ILE A 33 -7.07 1.99 -0.64
C ILE A 33 -7.26 3.42 -1.17
N ALA A 34 -8.15 3.61 -2.15
CA ALA A 34 -8.47 4.94 -2.66
C ALA A 34 -9.08 5.85 -1.59
N GLU A 35 -9.97 5.32 -0.74
CA GLU A 35 -10.51 6.07 0.39
C GLU A 35 -9.45 6.40 1.44
N ALA A 36 -8.50 5.50 1.70
CA ALA A 36 -7.37 5.80 2.58
C ALA A 36 -6.51 6.96 2.00
N MET A 37 -6.27 6.97 0.68
CA MET A 37 -5.59 8.07 0.00
C MET A 37 -6.38 9.37 0.13
N LEU A 38 -7.66 9.34 -0.16
CA LEU A 38 -8.56 10.49 -0.03
C LEU A 38 -8.54 11.06 1.39
N SER A 39 -8.75 10.19 2.39
CA SER A 39 -8.74 10.58 3.81
C SER A 39 -7.40 11.18 4.23
N GLY A 40 -6.29 10.60 3.76
CA GLY A 40 -4.94 11.12 4.03
C GLY A 40 -4.69 12.50 3.40
N LEU A 41 -5.12 12.70 2.16
CA LEU A 41 -4.99 13.97 1.45
C LEU A 41 -5.81 15.08 2.11
N LEU A 42 -7.09 14.82 2.39
CA LEU A 42 -7.98 15.79 3.03
C LEU A 42 -7.59 16.04 4.49
N GLY A 43 -7.30 15.00 5.25
CA GLY A 43 -6.94 15.09 6.67
C GLY A 43 -5.65 15.88 6.95
N ARG A 44 -4.76 15.98 5.94
CA ARG A 44 -3.54 16.79 5.99
C ARG A 44 -3.69 18.16 5.31
N GLY A 45 -4.85 18.47 4.76
CA GLY A 45 -5.07 19.72 4.02
C GLY A 45 -4.23 19.86 2.74
N LEU A 46 -3.85 18.75 2.12
CA LEU A 46 -3.02 18.73 0.91
C LEU A 46 -3.82 19.12 -0.33
N VAL A 47 -5.13 18.84 -0.32
CA VAL A 47 -6.09 19.24 -1.34
C VAL A 47 -7.41 19.62 -0.69
N GLU A 48 -8.16 20.51 -1.32
CA GLU A 48 -9.53 20.83 -0.93
C GLU A 48 -10.51 19.78 -1.43
N ALA A 49 -11.55 19.46 -0.65
CA ALA A 49 -12.56 18.47 -1.06
C ALA A 49 -13.24 18.84 -2.39
N SER A 50 -13.44 20.12 -2.66
CA SER A 50 -13.99 20.64 -3.92
C SER A 50 -13.11 20.41 -5.14
N ALA A 51 -11.81 20.15 -4.94
CA ALA A 51 -10.85 19.84 -6.00
C ALA A 51 -10.74 18.34 -6.28
N VAL A 52 -11.46 17.48 -5.53
CA VAL A 52 -11.41 16.03 -5.70
C VAL A 52 -12.71 15.50 -6.29
N VAL A 53 -12.59 14.70 -7.35
CA VAL A 53 -13.70 13.96 -7.94
C VAL A 53 -13.41 12.47 -7.90
N CYS A 54 -14.33 11.69 -7.31
CA CYS A 54 -14.20 10.23 -7.20
C CYS A 54 -15.16 9.54 -8.16
N SER A 55 -14.77 8.43 -8.80
CA SER A 55 -15.69 7.57 -9.52
C SER A 55 -15.92 6.24 -8.83
N HIS A 56 -17.18 5.81 -8.82
CA HIS A 56 -17.54 4.45 -8.38
C HIS A 56 -18.88 4.02 -9.00
N PRO A 57 -19.05 2.76 -9.51
CA PRO A 57 -20.27 2.34 -10.17
C PRO A 57 -21.49 2.27 -9.23
N ARG A 58 -21.29 1.90 -7.96
CA ARG A 58 -22.38 1.79 -6.98
C ARG A 58 -22.78 3.16 -6.43
N GLU A 59 -24.07 3.49 -6.51
CA GLU A 59 -24.62 4.76 -6.01
C GLU A 59 -24.44 4.92 -4.50
N GLU A 60 -24.72 3.87 -3.73
CA GLU A 60 -24.55 3.86 -2.28
C GLU A 60 -23.13 4.28 -1.88
N ARG A 61 -22.12 3.73 -2.58
CA ARG A 61 -20.71 4.08 -2.31
C ARG A 61 -20.40 5.53 -2.66
N ARG A 62 -20.96 6.05 -3.74
CA ARG A 62 -20.80 7.47 -4.12
C ARG A 62 -21.40 8.38 -3.05
N ARG A 63 -22.59 8.05 -2.55
CA ARG A 63 -23.23 8.80 -1.45
C ARG A 63 -22.39 8.79 -0.18
N GLU A 64 -21.88 7.60 0.24
CA GLU A 64 -20.99 7.49 1.41
C GLU A 64 -19.74 8.38 1.28
N LEU A 65 -19.11 8.41 0.11
CA LEU A 65 -17.92 9.23 -0.12
C LEU A 65 -18.24 10.72 -0.03
N SER A 66 -19.35 11.16 -0.64
CA SER A 66 -19.76 12.57 -0.59
C SER A 66 -20.18 12.99 0.82
N GLU A 67 -20.94 12.18 1.54
CA GLU A 67 -21.38 12.48 2.91
C GLU A 67 -20.22 12.51 3.91
N ARG A 68 -19.28 11.57 3.77
CA ARG A 68 -18.15 11.43 4.72
C ARG A 68 -17.02 12.42 4.46
N HIS A 69 -16.74 12.69 3.20
CA HIS A 69 -15.54 13.44 2.80
C HIS A 69 -15.83 14.79 2.14
N GLY A 70 -17.08 15.09 1.82
CA GLY A 70 -17.47 16.33 1.15
C GLY A 70 -17.03 16.43 -0.31
N VAL A 71 -16.60 15.32 -0.93
CA VAL A 71 -16.10 15.29 -2.31
C VAL A 71 -17.23 15.05 -3.31
N THR A 72 -17.00 15.43 -4.57
CA THR A 72 -17.88 15.05 -5.68
C THR A 72 -17.64 13.58 -6.04
N ALA A 73 -18.72 12.79 -6.10
CA ALA A 73 -18.64 11.38 -6.50
C ALA A 73 -19.60 11.10 -7.67
N VAL A 74 -19.05 10.58 -8.76
CA VAL A 74 -19.73 10.36 -10.04
C VAL A 74 -19.74 8.88 -10.44
N ALA A 75 -20.59 8.51 -11.40
CA ALA A 75 -20.67 7.13 -11.88
C ALA A 75 -19.63 6.82 -12.95
N ALA A 76 -19.38 7.77 -13.85
CA ALA A 76 -18.53 7.58 -15.00
C ALA A 76 -17.07 7.94 -14.69
N ASN A 77 -16.14 7.06 -15.08
CA ASN A 77 -14.70 7.28 -14.89
C ASN A 77 -14.19 8.46 -15.70
N ALA A 78 -14.70 8.63 -16.94
CA ALA A 78 -14.36 9.74 -17.79
C ALA A 78 -14.77 11.10 -17.19
N GLU A 79 -15.94 11.17 -16.54
CA GLU A 79 -16.41 12.37 -15.86
C GLU A 79 -15.50 12.76 -14.69
N ALA A 80 -15.06 11.78 -13.89
CA ALA A 80 -14.10 12.02 -12.80
C ALA A 80 -12.75 12.52 -13.32
N ALA A 81 -12.24 11.94 -14.41
CA ALA A 81 -10.95 12.28 -15.01
C ALA A 81 -10.96 13.60 -15.77
N ALA A 82 -12.14 14.10 -16.17
CA ALA A 82 -12.26 15.32 -16.96
C ALA A 82 -11.68 16.54 -16.25
N GLY A 83 -10.65 17.13 -16.85
CA GLY A 83 -9.98 18.32 -16.31
C GLY A 83 -9.12 18.08 -15.08
N ALA A 84 -8.88 16.84 -14.65
CA ALA A 84 -7.97 16.54 -13.56
C ALA A 84 -6.49 16.77 -13.96
N ASP A 85 -5.68 17.21 -13.02
CA ASP A 85 -4.23 17.35 -13.19
C ASP A 85 -3.52 16.06 -12.71
N ILE A 86 -4.11 15.40 -11.73
CA ILE A 86 -3.62 14.15 -11.15
C ILE A 86 -4.74 13.11 -11.17
N ILE A 87 -4.46 11.93 -11.71
CA ILE A 87 -5.40 10.82 -11.76
C ILE A 87 -4.86 9.65 -10.93
N LEU A 88 -5.59 9.29 -9.87
CA LEU A 88 -5.30 8.13 -9.04
C LEU A 88 -6.12 6.94 -9.56
N LEU A 89 -5.44 5.93 -10.15
CA LEU A 89 -6.07 4.71 -10.64
C LEU A 89 -6.07 3.64 -9.55
N ALA A 90 -7.27 3.31 -9.05
CA ALA A 90 -7.44 2.37 -7.94
C ALA A 90 -8.56 1.34 -8.20
N VAL A 91 -8.84 1.06 -9.46
CA VAL A 91 -9.78 -0.01 -9.85
C VAL A 91 -9.17 -1.40 -9.61
N LYS A 92 -10.02 -2.41 -9.55
CA LYS A 92 -9.52 -3.80 -9.50
C LYS A 92 -8.79 -4.15 -10.80
N PRO A 93 -7.73 -4.97 -10.78
CA PRO A 93 -6.96 -5.33 -11.98
C PRO A 93 -7.83 -5.82 -13.15
N GLN A 94 -8.86 -6.61 -12.85
CA GLN A 94 -9.78 -7.17 -13.85
C GLN A 94 -10.58 -6.11 -14.61
N MET A 95 -10.79 -4.93 -14.00
CA MET A 95 -11.55 -3.83 -14.59
C MET A 95 -10.68 -2.92 -15.47
N LEU A 96 -9.36 -3.03 -15.38
CA LEU A 96 -8.45 -2.10 -16.03
C LEU A 96 -8.64 -2.02 -17.55
N LYS A 97 -8.79 -3.18 -18.21
CA LYS A 97 -9.02 -3.26 -19.66
C LYS A 97 -10.29 -2.55 -20.13
N ALA A 98 -11.33 -2.51 -19.28
CA ALA A 98 -12.56 -1.79 -19.59
C ALA A 98 -12.44 -0.29 -19.29
N VAL A 99 -11.69 0.08 -18.24
CA VAL A 99 -11.56 1.46 -17.77
C VAL A 99 -10.61 2.30 -18.63
N MET A 100 -9.51 1.73 -19.13
CA MET A 100 -8.54 2.48 -19.93
C MET A 100 -9.14 3.16 -21.18
N PRO A 101 -10.01 2.49 -21.98
CA PRO A 101 -10.66 3.15 -23.12
C PRO A 101 -11.58 4.32 -22.72
N GLU A 102 -12.19 4.28 -21.53
CA GLU A 102 -13.02 5.39 -21.04
C GLU A 102 -12.17 6.61 -20.64
N LEU A 103 -10.95 6.36 -20.13
CA LEU A 103 -10.04 7.40 -19.67
C LEU A 103 -9.21 8.01 -20.80
N LYS A 104 -8.82 7.21 -21.80
CA LYS A 104 -7.94 7.64 -22.90
C LYS A 104 -8.34 8.97 -23.54
N PRO A 105 -9.63 9.24 -23.87
CA PRO A 105 -10.04 10.52 -24.44
C PRO A 105 -9.91 11.72 -23.48
N GLN A 106 -9.74 11.46 -22.18
CA GLN A 106 -9.58 12.48 -21.14
C GLN A 106 -8.11 12.82 -20.85
N MET A 107 -7.17 12.02 -21.38
CA MET A 107 -5.74 12.23 -21.17
C MET A 107 -5.24 13.50 -21.85
N ARG A 108 -4.45 14.27 -21.15
CA ARG A 108 -3.86 15.53 -21.61
C ARG A 108 -2.37 15.57 -21.28
N SER A 109 -1.61 16.29 -22.09
CA SER A 109 -0.21 16.58 -21.74
C SER A 109 -0.11 17.27 -20.39
N GLY A 110 0.90 16.90 -19.59
CA GLY A 110 1.15 17.47 -18.27
C GLY A 110 0.36 16.83 -17.12
N GLN A 111 -0.57 15.89 -17.39
CA GLN A 111 -1.23 15.14 -16.33
C GLN A 111 -0.29 14.12 -15.71
N LEU A 112 -0.47 13.87 -14.41
CA LEU A 112 0.20 12.80 -13.68
C LEU A 112 -0.79 11.67 -13.41
N VAL A 113 -0.46 10.44 -13.82
CA VAL A 113 -1.26 9.26 -13.50
C VAL A 113 -0.53 8.40 -12.48
N ILE A 114 -1.16 8.14 -11.33
CA ILE A 114 -0.62 7.30 -10.25
C ILE A 114 -1.51 6.06 -10.12
N SER A 115 -0.95 4.88 -10.37
CA SER A 115 -1.66 3.60 -10.29
C SER A 115 -1.28 2.84 -9.01
N VAL A 116 -2.30 2.44 -8.23
CA VAL A 116 -2.17 1.51 -7.09
C VAL A 116 -2.62 0.09 -7.46
N ILE A 117 -2.80 -0.18 -8.76
CA ILE A 117 -3.36 -1.46 -9.24
C ILE A 117 -2.29 -2.54 -9.23
N ALA A 118 -2.53 -3.60 -8.45
CA ALA A 118 -1.61 -4.73 -8.38
C ALA A 118 -1.43 -5.39 -9.76
N GLY A 119 -0.18 -5.61 -10.17
CA GLY A 119 0.16 -6.23 -11.44
C GLY A 119 -0.05 -5.36 -12.68
N ALA A 120 -0.45 -4.09 -12.55
CA ALA A 120 -0.56 -3.18 -13.70
C ALA A 120 0.80 -2.50 -13.96
N GLY A 121 1.56 -3.03 -14.93
CA GLY A 121 2.84 -2.47 -15.36
C GLY A 121 2.67 -1.12 -16.08
N THR A 122 3.70 -0.25 -15.97
CA THR A 122 3.66 1.09 -16.59
C THR A 122 3.60 1.01 -18.11
N HIS A 123 4.15 -0.03 -18.73
CA HIS A 123 4.05 -0.24 -20.18
C HIS A 123 2.60 -0.44 -20.63
N ALA A 124 1.88 -1.38 -20.01
CA ALA A 124 0.48 -1.64 -20.33
C ALA A 124 -0.43 -0.42 -20.08
N LEU A 125 -0.14 0.35 -19.02
CA LEU A 125 -0.85 1.58 -18.72
C LEU A 125 -0.56 2.67 -19.76
N ALA A 126 0.69 2.82 -20.20
CA ALA A 126 1.09 3.81 -21.19
C ALA A 126 0.39 3.56 -22.54
N GLU A 127 0.37 2.30 -23.01
CA GLU A 127 -0.31 1.91 -24.23
C GLU A 127 -1.84 2.10 -24.13
N GLY A 128 -2.43 1.62 -23.03
CA GLY A 128 -3.87 1.65 -22.83
C GLY A 128 -4.46 3.06 -22.67
N LEU A 129 -3.72 3.95 -22.02
CA LEU A 129 -4.11 5.34 -21.79
C LEU A 129 -3.58 6.30 -22.86
N ASP A 130 -2.62 5.88 -23.69
CA ASP A 130 -1.87 6.74 -24.60
C ASP A 130 -1.22 7.94 -23.87
N HIS A 131 -0.61 7.63 -22.72
CA HIS A 131 -0.08 8.64 -21.81
C HIS A 131 1.25 8.19 -21.17
N PRO A 132 2.32 9.00 -21.25
CA PRO A 132 3.65 8.55 -20.84
C PRO A 132 4.01 8.84 -19.36
N ALA A 133 3.36 9.83 -18.71
CA ALA A 133 3.70 10.26 -17.36
C ALA A 133 2.97 9.43 -16.30
N LEU A 134 3.57 8.30 -15.94
CA LEU A 134 2.96 7.27 -15.10
C LEU A 134 3.80 6.98 -13.87
N VAL A 135 3.11 6.81 -12.75
CA VAL A 135 3.65 6.26 -11.52
C VAL A 135 2.92 4.97 -11.20
N ARG A 136 3.68 3.90 -10.99
CA ARG A 136 3.18 2.66 -10.42
C ARG A 136 3.57 2.60 -8.96
N CYS A 137 2.62 2.39 -8.07
CA CYS A 137 2.89 2.27 -6.65
C CYS A 137 2.12 1.13 -6.01
N MET A 138 2.65 0.63 -4.90
CA MET A 138 2.03 -0.43 -4.11
C MET A 138 2.00 -0.02 -2.65
N PRO A 139 0.88 0.56 -2.19
CA PRO A 139 0.61 0.77 -0.78
C PRO A 139 0.19 -0.53 -0.08
N ASN A 140 0.04 -0.48 1.24
CA ASN A 140 -0.50 -1.58 2.02
C ASN A 140 -1.62 -1.12 2.97
N THR A 141 -2.31 -2.09 3.58
CA THR A 141 -3.53 -1.85 4.39
C THR A 141 -3.34 -0.87 5.56
N PRO A 142 -2.19 -0.83 6.29
CA PRO A 142 -1.97 0.15 7.35
C PRO A 142 -2.00 1.62 6.90
N ALA A 143 -2.00 1.88 5.59
CA ALA A 143 -2.25 3.21 5.02
C ALA A 143 -3.56 3.84 5.51
N GLN A 144 -4.58 3.03 5.87
CA GLN A 144 -5.85 3.51 6.41
C GLN A 144 -5.71 4.31 7.73
N ILE A 145 -4.61 4.10 8.45
CA ILE A 145 -4.28 4.80 9.69
C ILE A 145 -3.00 5.65 9.55
N GLY A 146 -2.56 5.92 8.32
CA GLY A 146 -1.35 6.70 8.06
C GLY A 146 -0.03 6.01 8.42
N GLN A 147 -0.05 4.70 8.65
CA GLN A 147 1.12 3.87 8.98
C GLN A 147 1.46 2.87 7.88
N GLY A 148 1.07 3.18 6.66
CA GLY A 148 1.37 2.37 5.49
C GLY A 148 2.83 2.46 5.06
N VAL A 149 3.18 1.52 4.20
CA VAL A 149 4.43 1.54 3.42
C VAL A 149 4.04 1.45 1.95
N THR A 150 4.55 2.39 1.15
CA THR A 150 4.30 2.44 -0.29
C THR A 150 5.62 2.40 -1.04
N VAL A 151 5.81 1.44 -1.93
CA VAL A 151 6.93 1.42 -2.87
C VAL A 151 6.40 1.89 -4.23
N TRP A 152 7.15 2.76 -4.90
CA TRP A 152 6.71 3.34 -6.16
C TRP A 152 7.85 3.53 -7.18
N PHE A 153 7.49 3.42 -8.45
CA PHE A 153 8.33 3.65 -9.62
C PHE A 153 7.66 4.70 -10.51
N ALA A 154 8.44 5.60 -11.06
CA ALA A 154 7.97 6.60 -12.02
C ALA A 154 8.66 6.40 -13.38
N THR A 155 7.88 6.50 -14.45
CA THR A 155 8.43 6.51 -15.82
C THR A 155 9.35 7.73 -16.03
N PRO A 156 10.26 7.69 -17.00
CA PRO A 156 11.14 8.82 -17.31
C PRO A 156 10.40 10.11 -17.68
N SER A 157 9.15 10.01 -18.16
CA SER A 157 8.31 11.15 -18.52
C SER A 157 7.72 11.89 -17.32
N VAL A 158 7.84 11.35 -16.10
CA VAL A 158 7.46 12.04 -14.87
C VAL A 158 8.59 12.97 -14.47
N ASP A 159 8.36 14.26 -14.55
CA ASP A 159 9.31 15.30 -14.20
C ASP A 159 9.52 15.45 -12.68
N ALA A 160 10.36 16.39 -12.28
CA ALA A 160 10.66 16.66 -10.88
C ALA A 160 9.40 17.09 -10.09
N THR A 161 8.49 17.85 -10.72
CA THR A 161 7.23 18.29 -10.13
C THR A 161 6.30 17.11 -9.88
N GLY A 162 6.09 16.25 -10.88
CA GLY A 162 5.28 15.03 -10.75
C GLY A 162 5.83 14.07 -9.69
N ARG A 163 7.16 13.94 -9.59
CA ARG A 163 7.78 13.16 -8.50
C ARG A 163 7.54 13.77 -7.13
N ALA A 164 7.63 15.09 -7.00
CA ALA A 164 7.33 15.79 -5.74
C ALA A 164 5.86 15.63 -5.35
N GLN A 165 4.93 15.78 -6.30
CA GLN A 165 3.50 15.54 -6.10
C GLN A 165 3.23 14.09 -5.66
N THR A 166 3.87 13.11 -6.31
CA THR A 166 3.79 11.70 -5.95
C THR A 166 4.22 11.46 -4.50
N ARG A 167 5.39 11.98 -4.10
CA ARG A 167 5.87 11.87 -2.71
C ARG A 167 4.90 12.47 -1.72
N THR A 168 4.37 13.66 -2.00
CA THR A 168 3.38 14.34 -1.16
C THR A 168 2.13 13.48 -0.99
N ILE A 169 1.58 12.95 -2.08
CA ILE A 169 0.39 12.07 -2.06
C ILE A 169 0.67 10.79 -1.26
N LEU A 170 1.76 10.10 -1.56
CA LEU A 170 2.07 8.81 -0.94
C LEU A 170 2.48 8.95 0.53
N SER A 171 3.13 10.06 0.91
CA SER A 171 3.45 10.35 2.30
C SER A 171 2.22 10.50 3.19
N ALA A 172 1.06 10.85 2.61
CA ALA A 172 -0.20 10.90 3.34
C ALA A 172 -0.65 9.50 3.84
N LEU A 173 -0.13 8.44 3.26
CA LEU A 173 -0.40 7.05 3.61
C LEU A 173 0.59 6.48 4.65
N GLY A 174 1.73 7.12 4.87
CA GLY A 174 2.82 6.66 5.71
C GLY A 174 4.19 6.86 5.04
N ARG A 175 5.08 5.87 5.14
CA ARG A 175 6.40 5.92 4.49
C ARG A 175 6.31 5.56 3.01
N GLU A 176 7.06 6.26 2.18
CA GLU A 176 7.17 5.96 0.76
C GLU A 176 8.64 5.68 0.37
N PHE A 177 8.82 4.85 -0.66
CA PHE A 177 10.15 4.50 -1.20
C PHE A 177 10.09 4.55 -2.72
N GLU A 178 10.82 5.50 -3.32
CA GLU A 178 11.04 5.52 -4.76
C GLU A 178 12.07 4.45 -5.15
N VAL A 179 11.75 3.68 -6.19
CA VAL A 179 12.66 2.68 -6.75
C VAL A 179 12.97 3.00 -8.21
N HIS A 180 14.13 2.55 -8.69
CA HIS A 180 14.60 2.81 -10.05
C HIS A 180 14.33 1.65 -11.02
N ASP A 181 13.91 0.51 -10.51
CA ASP A 181 13.47 -0.67 -11.27
C ASP A 181 12.02 -0.98 -10.94
N GLU A 182 11.15 -0.93 -11.94
CA GLU A 182 9.72 -1.22 -11.77
C GLU A 182 9.44 -2.61 -11.17
N ARG A 183 10.31 -3.59 -11.45
CA ARG A 183 10.20 -4.94 -10.87
C ARG A 183 10.21 -4.93 -9.34
N GLN A 184 10.88 -3.95 -8.72
CA GLN A 184 10.91 -3.81 -7.27
C GLN A 184 9.53 -3.47 -6.68
N VAL A 185 8.60 -2.86 -7.46
CA VAL A 185 7.21 -2.66 -7.03
C VAL A 185 6.46 -4.00 -6.95
N ALA A 186 6.72 -4.92 -7.89
CA ALA A 186 6.17 -6.29 -7.83
C ALA A 186 6.74 -7.07 -6.63
N MET A 187 8.05 -6.95 -6.35
CA MET A 187 8.67 -7.53 -5.15
C MET A 187 8.06 -6.95 -3.87
N ALA A 188 7.86 -5.65 -3.81
CA ALA A 188 7.23 -4.97 -2.67
C ALA A 188 5.77 -5.42 -2.48
N THR A 189 5.05 -5.78 -3.54
CA THR A 189 3.71 -6.35 -3.44
C THR A 189 3.72 -7.64 -2.60
N ALA A 190 4.72 -8.49 -2.77
CA ALA A 190 4.86 -9.71 -1.98
C ALA A 190 5.31 -9.44 -0.53
N VAL A 191 6.20 -8.47 -0.32
CA VAL A 191 6.80 -8.21 1.01
C VAL A 191 5.93 -7.30 1.87
N SER A 192 5.60 -6.10 1.38
CA SER A 192 4.86 -5.08 2.15
C SER A 192 3.39 -5.01 1.77
N GLY A 193 3.02 -5.26 0.52
CA GLY A 193 1.63 -5.28 0.07
C GLY A 193 0.85 -6.43 0.71
N SER A 194 1.37 -7.66 0.61
CA SER A 194 0.82 -8.87 1.25
C SER A 194 1.25 -9.01 2.72
N GLY A 195 2.27 -8.28 3.14
CA GLY A 195 2.86 -8.34 4.47
C GLY A 195 1.87 -8.31 5.64
N PRO A 196 0.87 -7.42 5.64
CA PRO A 196 -0.14 -7.40 6.69
C PRO A 196 -0.84 -8.74 6.92
N THR A 197 -1.07 -9.53 5.85
CA THR A 197 -1.68 -10.87 5.96
C THR A 197 -0.80 -11.82 6.78
N TYR A 198 0.52 -11.80 6.58
CA TYR A 198 1.46 -12.63 7.34
C TYR A 198 1.49 -12.23 8.81
N ILE A 199 1.51 -10.92 9.07
CA ILE A 199 1.52 -10.37 10.43
C ILE A 199 0.20 -10.69 11.15
N PHE A 200 -0.96 -10.54 10.49
CA PHE A 200 -2.24 -10.87 11.11
C PHE A 200 -2.37 -12.36 11.43
N LEU A 201 -1.90 -13.24 10.54
CA LEU A 201 -1.86 -14.68 10.80
C LEU A 201 -0.97 -14.99 12.02
N PHE A 202 0.20 -14.33 12.15
CA PHE A 202 1.10 -14.53 13.28
C PHE A 202 0.50 -14.02 14.59
N ILE A 203 -0.19 -12.85 14.56
CA ILE A 203 -0.93 -12.31 15.72
C ILE A 203 -2.04 -13.27 16.14
N GLU A 204 -2.79 -13.83 15.19
CA GLU A 204 -3.86 -14.79 15.46
C GLU A 204 -3.29 -16.04 16.13
N ALA A 205 -2.26 -16.66 15.56
CA ALA A 205 -1.63 -17.86 16.10
C ALA A 205 -1.07 -17.66 17.52
N LEU A 206 -0.39 -16.53 17.79
CA LEU A 206 0.09 -16.20 19.13
C LEU A 206 -1.06 -15.97 20.12
N THR A 207 -2.14 -15.32 19.68
CA THR A 207 -3.33 -15.08 20.52
C THR A 207 -3.98 -16.41 20.90
N ASP A 208 -4.14 -17.34 19.96
CA ASP A 208 -4.69 -18.66 20.22
C ASP A 208 -3.80 -19.48 21.16
N ALA A 209 -2.47 -19.43 20.98
CA ALA A 209 -1.54 -20.08 21.90
C ALA A 209 -1.64 -19.50 23.32
N ALA A 210 -1.78 -18.19 23.47
CA ALA A 210 -1.96 -17.55 24.78
C ALA A 210 -3.29 -17.96 25.44
N VAL A 211 -4.37 -18.13 24.67
CA VAL A 211 -5.62 -18.67 25.19
C VAL A 211 -5.48 -20.11 25.65
N HIS A 212 -4.72 -20.96 24.92
CA HIS A 212 -4.43 -22.33 25.35
C HIS A 212 -3.60 -22.37 26.65
N LEU A 213 -2.79 -21.34 26.93
CA LEU A 213 -2.06 -21.21 28.21
C LEU A 213 -2.98 -20.78 29.37
N GLY A 214 -4.23 -20.38 29.09
CA GLY A 214 -5.23 -20.02 30.10
C GLY A 214 -5.56 -18.53 30.18
N PHE A 215 -5.03 -17.68 29.33
CA PHE A 215 -5.44 -16.27 29.29
C PHE A 215 -6.85 -16.09 28.71
N PRO A 216 -7.68 -15.20 29.29
CA PRO A 216 -8.90 -14.76 28.62
C PRO A 216 -8.56 -14.15 27.24
N ARG A 217 -9.38 -14.42 26.20
CA ARG A 217 -9.09 -14.03 24.82
C ARG A 217 -8.80 -12.53 24.65
N HIS A 218 -9.52 -11.66 25.35
CA HIS A 218 -9.28 -10.21 25.26
C HIS A 218 -7.91 -9.81 25.81
N VAL A 219 -7.46 -10.43 26.93
CA VAL A 219 -6.13 -10.20 27.50
C VAL A 219 -5.04 -10.75 26.57
N ALA A 220 -5.21 -11.98 26.08
CA ALA A 220 -4.29 -12.60 25.11
C ALA A 220 -4.06 -11.71 23.91
N ARG A 221 -5.15 -11.17 23.33
CA ARG A 221 -5.08 -10.26 22.17
C ARG A 221 -4.31 -8.98 22.48
N GLU A 222 -4.57 -8.33 23.61
CA GLU A 222 -3.86 -7.10 24.00
C GLU A 222 -2.37 -7.36 24.23
N LEU A 223 -2.01 -8.42 24.94
CA LEU A 223 -0.62 -8.82 25.18
C LEU A 223 0.13 -9.02 23.84
N VAL A 224 -0.47 -9.73 22.90
CA VAL A 224 0.15 -10.01 21.60
C VAL A 224 0.32 -8.74 20.78
N LEU A 225 -0.72 -7.92 20.68
CA LEU A 225 -0.66 -6.67 19.89
C LEU A 225 0.39 -5.70 20.45
N ASP A 226 0.42 -5.49 21.77
CA ASP A 226 1.38 -4.59 22.40
C ASP A 226 2.81 -5.15 22.29
N THR A 227 3.00 -6.47 22.37
CA THR A 227 4.31 -7.12 22.15
C THR A 227 4.80 -6.92 20.72
N MET A 228 3.95 -7.15 19.72
CA MET A 228 4.29 -6.97 18.31
C MET A 228 4.65 -5.52 17.99
N GLN A 229 3.82 -4.58 18.45
CA GLN A 229 4.03 -3.15 18.25
C GLN A 229 5.32 -2.68 18.93
N GLY A 230 5.53 -3.06 20.20
CA GLY A 230 6.70 -2.69 20.98
C GLY A 230 7.99 -3.25 20.39
N SER A 231 7.98 -4.51 19.94
CA SER A 231 9.15 -5.16 19.33
C SER A 231 9.53 -4.48 18.01
N ALA A 232 8.55 -4.15 17.16
CA ALA A 232 8.79 -3.43 15.91
C ALA A 232 9.34 -2.02 16.17
N ALA A 233 8.74 -1.29 17.12
CA ALA A 233 9.20 0.04 17.51
C ALA A 233 10.62 0.01 18.08
N PHE A 234 10.94 -0.97 18.93
CA PHE A 234 12.28 -1.14 19.49
C PHE A 234 13.32 -1.47 18.40
N ALA A 235 12.97 -2.33 17.43
CA ALA A 235 13.85 -2.64 16.30
C ALA A 235 14.17 -1.39 15.47
N LEU A 236 13.16 -0.55 15.20
CA LEU A 236 13.34 0.72 14.47
C LEU A 236 14.21 1.72 15.25
N ALA A 237 13.97 1.85 16.56
CA ALA A 237 14.68 2.83 17.40
C ALA A 237 16.13 2.44 17.69
N SER A 238 16.41 1.14 17.82
CA SER A 238 17.74 0.64 18.19
C SER A 238 18.78 0.74 17.09
N GLY A 239 18.34 0.71 15.82
CA GLY A 239 19.22 0.64 14.64
C GLY A 239 20.09 -0.64 14.55
N ARG A 240 19.90 -1.60 15.47
CA ARG A 240 20.63 -2.87 15.51
C ARG A 240 20.04 -3.88 14.52
N HIS A 241 20.87 -4.84 14.12
CA HIS A 241 20.39 -5.97 13.34
C HIS A 241 19.42 -6.82 14.17
N VAL A 242 18.29 -7.25 13.57
CA VAL A 242 17.22 -7.97 14.27
C VAL A 242 17.69 -9.31 14.88
N ALA A 243 18.74 -9.92 14.35
CA ALA A 243 19.36 -11.11 14.95
C ALA A 243 20.01 -10.79 16.30
N GLU A 244 20.68 -9.63 16.44
CA GLU A 244 21.25 -9.19 17.70
C GLU A 244 20.16 -8.93 18.74
N LEU A 245 19.06 -8.28 18.31
CA LEU A 245 17.91 -8.03 19.21
C LEU A 245 17.27 -9.34 19.68
N ARG A 246 17.14 -10.33 18.80
CA ARG A 246 16.69 -11.67 19.18
C ARG A 246 17.63 -12.32 20.18
N ASP A 247 18.94 -12.25 19.94
CA ASP A 247 19.95 -12.87 20.83
C ASP A 247 19.96 -12.19 22.22
N MET A 248 19.72 -10.88 22.30
CA MET A 248 19.59 -10.15 23.58
C MET A 248 18.48 -10.70 24.49
N VAL A 249 17.41 -11.27 23.92
CA VAL A 249 16.28 -11.82 24.66
C VAL A 249 16.30 -13.36 24.73
N THR A 250 17.38 -13.99 24.24
CA THR A 250 17.53 -15.46 24.16
C THR A 250 18.70 -15.90 25.05
N SER A 251 18.43 -16.09 26.34
CA SER A 251 19.45 -16.61 27.28
C SER A 251 19.59 -18.14 27.15
N PRO A 252 20.80 -18.72 27.38
CA PRO A 252 21.01 -20.15 27.38
C PRO A 252 20.09 -20.87 28.38
N GLY A 253 19.35 -21.89 27.92
CA GLY A 253 18.38 -22.63 28.75
C GLY A 253 17.12 -21.86 29.13
N GLY A 254 16.92 -20.64 28.61
CA GLY A 254 15.74 -19.82 28.89
C GLY A 254 14.52 -20.21 28.05
N THR A 255 13.36 -19.63 28.39
CA THR A 255 12.10 -19.87 27.73
C THR A 255 12.14 -19.47 26.24
N SER A 256 12.81 -18.35 25.92
CA SER A 256 12.98 -17.91 24.53
C SER A 256 13.82 -18.89 23.71
N ALA A 257 14.87 -19.51 24.31
CA ALA A 257 15.68 -20.52 23.62
C ALA A 257 14.86 -21.78 23.30
N ALA A 258 14.04 -22.26 24.25
CA ALA A 258 13.13 -23.37 24.01
C ALA A 258 12.09 -23.08 22.90
N ALA A 259 11.49 -21.88 22.94
CA ALA A 259 10.53 -21.45 21.91
C ALA A 259 11.20 -21.34 20.53
N MET A 260 12.39 -20.77 20.44
CA MET A 260 13.15 -20.67 19.18
C MET A 260 13.46 -22.05 18.58
N TYR A 261 13.80 -23.04 19.42
CA TYR A 261 14.03 -24.40 18.97
C TYR A 261 12.80 -24.97 18.24
N GLU A 262 11.60 -24.79 18.79
CA GLU A 262 10.37 -25.27 18.17
C GLU A 262 10.05 -24.53 16.85
N LEU A 263 10.24 -23.19 16.80
CA LEU A 263 10.03 -22.40 15.58
C LEU A 263 10.99 -22.81 14.46
N GLU A 264 12.28 -23.05 14.78
CA GLU A 264 13.27 -23.51 13.80
C GLU A 264 13.00 -24.96 13.37
N ARG A 265 12.61 -25.86 14.30
CA ARG A 265 12.16 -27.23 13.99
C ARG A 265 10.93 -27.20 13.05
N GLY A 266 10.01 -26.29 13.25
CA GLY A 266 8.85 -26.02 12.41
C GLY A 266 9.21 -25.35 11.07
N ARG A 267 10.49 -25.11 10.77
CA ARG A 267 10.97 -24.51 9.51
C ARG A 267 10.35 -23.14 9.20
N LEU A 268 10.06 -22.33 10.23
CA LEU A 268 9.38 -21.05 10.06
C LEU A 268 10.03 -20.17 8.99
N ARG A 269 11.37 -20.07 8.95
CA ARG A 269 12.08 -19.27 7.94
C ARG A 269 11.80 -19.73 6.51
N THR A 270 11.81 -21.05 6.29
CA THR A 270 11.52 -21.64 4.97
C THR A 270 10.08 -21.33 4.56
N VAL A 271 9.11 -21.53 5.48
CA VAL A 271 7.68 -21.28 5.21
C VAL A 271 7.43 -19.80 4.86
N VAL A 272 8.05 -18.87 5.60
CA VAL A 272 7.95 -17.44 5.30
C VAL A 272 8.55 -17.11 3.94
N SER A 273 9.72 -17.67 3.61
CA SER A 273 10.35 -17.47 2.30
C SER A 273 9.46 -17.98 1.17
N ASP A 274 8.94 -19.19 1.30
CA ASP A 274 8.07 -19.82 0.30
C ASP A 274 6.76 -19.03 0.10
N ALA A 275 6.18 -18.50 1.19
CA ALA A 275 4.98 -17.68 1.13
C ALA A 275 5.21 -16.35 0.38
N VAL A 276 6.34 -15.68 0.63
CA VAL A 276 6.73 -14.45 -0.08
C VAL A 276 6.97 -14.72 -1.56
N TRP A 277 7.65 -15.83 -1.89
CA TRP A 277 7.86 -16.24 -3.28
C TRP A 277 6.55 -16.53 -4.01
N ALA A 278 5.65 -17.30 -3.40
CA ALA A 278 4.33 -17.57 -3.96
C ALA A 278 3.53 -16.31 -4.25
N ALA A 279 3.58 -15.32 -3.34
CA ALA A 279 2.94 -14.02 -3.54
C ALA A 279 3.58 -13.23 -4.69
N PHE A 280 4.91 -13.26 -4.82
CA PHE A 280 5.63 -12.62 -5.92
C PHE A 280 5.30 -13.26 -7.27
N GLU A 281 5.35 -14.57 -7.39
CA GLU A 281 4.98 -15.31 -8.60
C GLU A 281 3.53 -15.02 -9.01
N ARG A 282 2.61 -14.94 -8.03
CA ARG A 282 1.23 -14.57 -8.30
C ARG A 282 1.12 -13.14 -8.84
N THR A 283 1.91 -12.20 -8.32
CA THR A 283 1.95 -10.82 -8.81
C THR A 283 2.41 -10.76 -10.27
N LEU A 284 3.48 -11.47 -10.62
CA LEU A 284 3.96 -11.59 -12.00
C LEU A 284 2.93 -12.25 -12.92
N GLY A 285 2.21 -13.26 -12.42
CA GLY A 285 1.12 -13.90 -13.19
C GLY A 285 -0.05 -12.95 -13.47
N ILE A 286 -0.39 -12.05 -12.56
CA ILE A 286 -1.41 -11.01 -12.78
C ILE A 286 -0.92 -10.02 -13.83
N GLU A 287 0.34 -9.58 -13.75
CA GLU A 287 0.98 -8.68 -14.71
C GLU A 287 0.97 -9.26 -16.12
N ALA A 288 1.45 -10.49 -16.28
CA ALA A 288 1.44 -11.21 -17.55
C ALA A 288 0.02 -11.33 -18.15
N ALA A 289 -0.98 -11.62 -17.33
CA ALA A 289 -2.38 -11.73 -17.77
C ALA A 289 -2.96 -10.38 -18.24
N LEU A 290 -2.59 -9.27 -17.59
CA LEU A 290 -3.01 -7.93 -18.01
C LEU A 290 -2.37 -7.55 -19.34
N GLU A 291 -1.13 -7.94 -19.59
CA GLU A 291 -0.38 -7.71 -20.83
C GLU A 291 -0.68 -8.74 -21.93
N GLY A 292 -1.47 -9.77 -21.65
CA GLY A 292 -1.81 -10.82 -22.62
C GLY A 292 -0.65 -11.75 -22.97
N ARG A 293 0.37 -11.85 -22.13
CA ARG A 293 1.54 -12.73 -22.31
C ARG A 293 1.54 -13.89 -21.32
N PRO A 294 2.20 -15.02 -21.63
CA PRO A 294 2.33 -16.12 -20.67
C PRO A 294 3.19 -15.71 -19.46
N PRO A 295 2.96 -16.30 -18.28
CA PRO A 295 3.82 -16.10 -17.11
C PRO A 295 5.25 -16.56 -17.42
N ASP A 296 6.25 -15.82 -16.91
CA ASP A 296 7.66 -16.18 -17.03
C ASP A 296 8.00 -17.35 -16.08
N PRO A 297 8.34 -18.55 -16.61
CA PRO A 297 8.67 -19.69 -15.78
C PRO A 297 10.04 -19.58 -15.08
N SER A 298 10.89 -18.62 -15.48
CA SER A 298 12.23 -18.41 -14.93
C SER A 298 12.26 -17.41 -13.74
N ALA A 299 11.11 -16.95 -13.28
CA ALA A 299 11.01 -15.92 -12.23
C ALA A 299 11.54 -16.39 -10.86
N ARG A 300 11.69 -17.70 -10.61
CA ARG A 300 12.41 -18.21 -9.44
C ARG A 300 13.91 -18.18 -9.66
N PRO A 301 14.71 -17.53 -8.78
CA PRO A 301 16.13 -17.81 -8.72
C PRO A 301 16.31 -19.31 -8.37
N ARG A 302 17.18 -19.96 -9.11
CA ARG A 302 17.59 -21.35 -8.86
C ARG A 302 18.36 -21.45 -7.53
#